data_3c3710c03111b824f7e93f38d6d1da21
#
_entry.id   3c3710c03111b824f7e93f38d6d1da21
#
_cell.length_a   1.000
_cell.length_b   1.000
_cell.length_c   1.000
_cell.angle_alpha   90.00
_cell.angle_beta   90.00
_cell.angle_gamma   90.00
#
_symmetry.space_group_name_H-M   'P 1'
#
loop_
_entity.id
_entity.type
_entity.pdbx_description
1 polymer ?
#
loop_
_entity_poly.entity_id
_entity_poly.type
_entity_poly.pdbx_seq_one_letter_code
_entity_poly.pdbx_strand_id
1 'polypeptide(L)'
;RGSDLLHADETSWKEHGQLLWLWVFTSATTTVFTIGRRTQELLHGLLGSALAGWLMSDGYWAYRDYDNRLRCLTHLVRKARGLEESLDRQAQDFGKALRHCLETVMTAVYAAREGPPPVALRAQHAQQLNALFELCVHHAEAKHEKTRALARELLNDWDTFWVVLDHPELPLTNNTAERALRHWVIARRISYGTRNPQGSRAFTLLASVIETCRQRGHSPWSYIAETVRERRRGNPAPVLPVAVA
;
A
#
# COMPACT_ATOMS: atom_id res chain seq x y z
N ARG A 1 -13.66 -2.53 -7.47
CA ARG A 1 -14.26 -1.20 -7.25
C ARG A 1 -15.27 -1.17 -6.10
N GLY A 2 -15.88 -2.26 -5.71
CA GLY A 2 -16.87 -2.32 -4.63
C GLY A 2 -16.30 -2.87 -3.30
N SER A 3 -15.04 -2.67 -3.00
CA SER A 3 -14.41 -3.11 -1.76
C SER A 3 -14.34 -1.94 -0.77
N ASP A 4 -14.64 -2.21 0.52
CA ASP A 4 -14.56 -1.20 1.58
C ASP A 4 -13.12 -0.76 1.86
N LEU A 5 -12.16 -1.64 1.58
CA LEU A 5 -10.74 -1.37 1.74
C LEU A 5 -9.96 -2.03 0.60
N LEU A 6 -9.08 -1.26 -0.02
CA LEU A 6 -8.16 -1.68 -1.04
C LEU A 6 -6.73 -1.30 -0.62
N HIS A 7 -5.83 -2.26 -0.70
CA HIS A 7 -4.39 -2.03 -0.57
C HIS A 7 -3.75 -1.94 -1.94
N ALA A 8 -2.93 -0.95 -2.17
CA ALA A 8 -2.20 -0.76 -3.42
C ALA A 8 -0.70 -0.57 -3.17
N ASP A 9 0.10 -1.17 -4.03
CA ASP A 9 1.56 -1.02 -4.01
C ASP A 9 2.10 -1.29 -5.42
N GLU A 10 3.33 -0.86 -5.70
CA GLU A 10 3.97 -1.11 -6.97
C GLU A 10 5.47 -1.33 -6.83
N THR A 11 6.03 -2.09 -7.73
CA THR A 11 7.47 -2.33 -7.82
C THR A 11 7.96 -2.22 -9.25
N SER A 12 9.20 -1.79 -9.46
CA SER A 12 9.78 -1.72 -10.80
C SER A 12 9.72 -3.08 -11.50
N TRP A 13 9.43 -3.07 -12.78
CA TRP A 13 9.38 -4.24 -13.66
C TRP A 13 10.06 -3.91 -14.99
N LYS A 14 10.61 -4.91 -15.67
CA LYS A 14 11.14 -4.71 -17.02
C LYS A 14 10.31 -5.52 -18.02
N GLU A 15 9.91 -4.87 -19.12
CA GLU A 15 9.33 -5.51 -20.28
C GLU A 15 10.21 -5.19 -21.48
N HIS A 16 10.79 -6.20 -22.10
CA HIS A 16 11.73 -6.03 -23.21
C HIS A 16 12.85 -5.00 -22.92
N GLY A 17 13.35 -5.00 -21.67
CA GLY A 17 14.35 -4.03 -21.20
C GLY A 17 13.82 -2.66 -20.79
N GLN A 18 12.61 -2.28 -21.19
CA GLN A 18 11.97 -1.02 -20.81
C GLN A 18 11.50 -1.06 -19.36
N LEU A 19 11.68 0.05 -18.64
CA LEU A 19 11.19 0.19 -17.28
C LEU A 19 9.68 0.43 -17.27
N LEU A 20 8.97 -0.52 -16.71
CA LEU A 20 7.57 -0.45 -16.31
C LEU A 20 7.45 -0.71 -14.82
N TRP A 21 6.22 -0.88 -14.34
CA TRP A 21 5.92 -1.16 -12.94
C TRP A 21 4.90 -2.29 -12.84
N LEU A 22 5.18 -3.24 -11.95
CA LEU A 22 4.23 -4.24 -11.52
C LEU A 22 3.43 -3.65 -10.36
N TRP A 23 2.16 -3.44 -10.59
CA TRP A 23 1.19 -2.95 -9.64
C TRP A 23 0.43 -4.10 -9.01
N VAL A 24 0.08 -3.95 -7.76
CA VAL A 24 -0.85 -4.83 -7.06
C VAL A 24 -1.98 -4.02 -6.45
N PHE A 25 -3.18 -4.55 -6.57
CA PHE A 25 -4.37 -4.07 -5.88
C PHE A 25 -5.00 -5.26 -5.19
N THR A 26 -5.12 -5.20 -3.87
CA THR A 26 -5.63 -6.33 -3.09
C THR A 26 -6.68 -5.87 -2.08
N SER A 27 -7.81 -6.58 -2.06
CA SER A 27 -8.88 -6.43 -1.09
C SER A 27 -8.90 -7.64 -0.15
N ALA A 28 -9.93 -7.79 0.68
CA ALA A 28 -10.09 -8.96 1.55
C ALA A 28 -10.15 -10.29 0.78
N THR A 29 -10.66 -10.31 -0.46
CA THR A 29 -10.94 -11.55 -1.19
C THR A 29 -10.39 -11.60 -2.61
N THR A 30 -9.73 -10.56 -3.08
CA THR A 30 -9.30 -10.48 -4.49
C THR A 30 -8.00 -9.69 -4.60
N THR A 31 -7.05 -10.26 -5.34
CA THR A 31 -5.80 -9.60 -5.69
C THR A 31 -5.67 -9.51 -7.20
N VAL A 32 -5.36 -8.31 -7.69
CA VAL A 32 -5.16 -8.02 -9.11
C VAL A 32 -3.77 -7.47 -9.33
N PHE A 33 -3.05 -8.04 -10.29
CA PHE A 33 -1.78 -7.50 -10.76
C PHE A 33 -1.93 -6.92 -12.16
N THR A 34 -1.17 -5.87 -12.43
CA THR A 34 -1.01 -5.33 -13.77
C THR A 34 0.40 -4.78 -13.98
N ILE A 35 0.87 -4.76 -15.22
CA ILE A 35 2.14 -4.13 -15.59
C ILE A 35 1.83 -2.93 -16.48
N GLY A 36 2.44 -1.79 -16.14
CA GLY A 36 2.28 -0.57 -16.91
C GLY A 36 3.18 0.56 -16.42
N ARG A 37 3.03 1.72 -17.00
CA ARG A 37 3.76 2.92 -16.58
C ARG A 37 3.32 3.34 -15.18
N ARG A 38 4.19 4.03 -14.46
CA ARG A 38 3.88 4.62 -13.16
C ARG A 38 3.21 5.97 -13.36
N THR A 39 1.93 5.93 -13.69
CA THR A 39 1.13 7.12 -14.02
C THR A 39 -0.25 7.05 -13.38
N GLN A 40 -0.87 8.21 -13.27
CA GLN A 40 -2.21 8.41 -12.75
C GLN A 40 -3.28 7.82 -13.68
N GLU A 41 -3.05 7.90 -15.00
CA GLU A 41 -3.95 7.35 -16.01
C GLU A 41 -4.12 5.83 -15.85
N LEU A 42 -3.04 5.12 -15.47
CA LEU A 42 -3.13 3.68 -15.19
C LEU A 42 -4.02 3.43 -13.98
N LEU A 43 -3.85 4.20 -12.91
CA LEU A 43 -4.68 4.10 -11.70
C LEU A 43 -6.15 4.36 -12.02
N HIS A 44 -6.46 5.45 -12.73
CA HIS A 44 -7.83 5.79 -13.12
C HIS A 44 -8.44 4.75 -14.06
N GLY A 45 -7.66 4.17 -14.96
CA GLY A 45 -8.11 3.08 -15.83
C GLY A 45 -8.55 1.83 -15.06
N LEU A 46 -7.88 1.53 -13.94
CA LEU A 46 -8.14 0.35 -13.11
C LEU A 46 -9.20 0.60 -12.03
N LEU A 47 -9.05 1.67 -11.28
CA LEU A 47 -9.87 1.97 -10.10
C LEU A 47 -11.04 2.89 -10.42
N GLY A 48 -10.96 3.66 -11.50
CA GLY A 48 -11.86 4.77 -11.78
C GLY A 48 -11.32 6.07 -11.21
N SER A 49 -12.03 7.17 -11.46
CA SER A 49 -11.70 8.50 -10.90
C SER A 49 -12.11 8.68 -9.44
N ALA A 50 -12.95 7.78 -8.93
CA ALA A 50 -13.41 7.79 -7.54
C ALA A 50 -13.44 6.35 -7.01
N LEU A 51 -13.13 6.20 -5.72
CA LEU A 51 -13.22 4.94 -5.00
C LEU A 51 -14.15 5.14 -3.80
N ALA A 52 -15.17 4.29 -3.68
CA ALA A 52 -16.13 4.41 -2.58
C ALA A 52 -15.54 3.99 -1.22
N GLY A 53 -14.61 3.02 -1.22
CA GLY A 53 -13.92 2.55 -0.02
C GLY A 53 -12.59 3.26 0.23
N TRP A 54 -11.86 2.78 1.23
CA TRP A 54 -10.54 3.27 1.60
C TRP A 54 -9.43 2.71 0.72
N LEU A 55 -8.43 3.54 0.41
CA LEU A 55 -7.23 3.16 -0.32
C LEU A 55 -6.00 3.26 0.59
N MET A 56 -5.46 2.12 1.01
CA MET A 56 -4.19 2.05 1.72
C MET A 56 -3.04 1.97 0.71
N SER A 57 -2.10 2.90 0.79
CA SER A 57 -0.95 2.95 -0.10
C SER A 57 0.31 3.51 0.56
N ASP A 58 1.40 3.53 -0.19
CA ASP A 58 2.61 4.27 0.14
C ASP A 58 2.49 5.77 -0.22
N GLY A 59 3.62 6.46 -0.34
CA GLY A 59 3.69 7.91 -0.62
C GLY A 59 3.67 8.33 -2.08
N TYR A 60 3.35 7.45 -3.02
CA TYR A 60 3.34 7.86 -4.42
C TYR A 60 2.23 8.89 -4.70
N TRP A 61 2.61 9.98 -5.35
CA TRP A 61 1.74 11.16 -5.51
C TRP A 61 0.44 10.88 -6.30
N ALA A 62 0.44 9.91 -7.22
CA ALA A 62 -0.73 9.62 -8.06
C ALA A 62 -1.92 9.04 -7.25
N TYR A 63 -1.69 8.55 -6.04
CA TYR A 63 -2.79 8.14 -5.16
C TYR A 63 -3.55 9.32 -4.53
N ARG A 64 -3.03 10.56 -4.64
CA ARG A 64 -3.62 11.75 -4.01
C ARG A 64 -4.97 12.18 -4.58
N ASP A 65 -5.34 11.68 -5.75
CA ASP A 65 -6.65 11.95 -6.36
C ASP A 65 -7.82 11.24 -5.66
N TYR A 66 -7.52 10.29 -4.76
CA TYR A 66 -8.55 9.57 -4.03
C TYR A 66 -8.73 10.21 -2.64
N ASP A 67 -9.96 10.61 -2.30
CA ASP A 67 -10.26 11.30 -1.04
C ASP A 67 -10.08 10.37 0.17
N ASN A 68 -10.60 9.14 0.09
CA ASN A 68 -10.52 8.16 1.17
C ASN A 68 -9.19 7.41 1.13
N ARG A 69 -8.10 8.06 1.56
CA ARG A 69 -6.76 7.48 1.56
C ARG A 69 -6.23 7.19 2.96
N LEU A 70 -5.43 6.16 3.04
CA LEU A 70 -4.63 5.78 4.19
C LEU A 70 -3.16 5.70 3.80
N ARG A 71 -2.29 6.15 4.67
CA ARG A 71 -0.85 6.07 4.50
C ARG A 71 -0.26 5.00 5.41
N CYS A 72 0.64 4.21 4.87
CA CYS A 72 1.36 3.20 5.63
C CYS A 72 2.29 3.84 6.68
N LEU A 73 1.93 3.76 7.96
CA LEU A 73 2.72 4.35 9.05
C LEU A 73 4.08 3.66 9.23
N THR A 74 4.20 2.37 8.90
CA THR A 74 5.49 1.65 8.97
C THR A 74 6.53 2.24 8.02
N HIS A 75 6.12 2.77 6.87
CA HIS A 75 7.03 3.47 5.97
C HIS A 75 7.58 4.75 6.61
N LEU A 76 6.75 5.51 7.34
CA LEU A 76 7.21 6.68 8.08
C LEU A 76 8.15 6.30 9.23
N VAL A 77 7.83 5.23 9.97
CA VAL A 77 8.71 4.72 11.04
C VAL A 77 10.09 4.34 10.47
N ARG A 78 10.15 3.68 9.31
CA ARG A 78 11.44 3.38 8.65
C ARG A 78 12.20 4.64 8.25
N LYS A 79 11.50 5.64 7.70
CA LYS A 79 12.12 6.93 7.34
C LYS A 79 12.64 7.68 8.57
N ALA A 80 11.86 7.70 9.66
CA ALA A 80 12.25 8.31 10.93
C ALA A 80 13.51 7.65 11.50
N ARG A 81 13.58 6.31 11.54
CA ARG A 81 14.78 5.57 11.96
C ARG A 81 16.00 5.90 11.09
N GLY A 82 15.83 6.01 9.78
CA GLY A 82 16.91 6.41 8.89
C GLY A 82 17.42 7.85 9.16
N LEU A 83 16.62 8.73 9.74
CA LEU A 83 17.06 10.04 10.21
C LEU A 83 17.78 9.97 11.57
N GLU A 84 17.34 9.08 12.47
CA GLU A 84 18.03 8.85 13.75
C GLU A 84 19.48 8.37 13.57
N GLU A 85 19.76 7.66 12.47
CA GLU A 85 21.10 7.19 12.10
C GLU A 85 21.95 8.25 11.37
N SER A 86 21.40 9.45 11.11
CA SER A 86 22.11 10.55 10.46
C SER A 86 23.23 11.10 11.34
N LEU A 87 24.27 11.68 10.72
CA LEU A 87 25.29 12.47 11.44
C LEU A 87 24.79 13.88 11.78
N ASP A 88 23.71 14.35 11.19
CA ASP A 88 23.09 15.64 11.47
C ASP A 88 22.19 15.54 12.71
N ARG A 89 22.54 16.30 13.75
CA ARG A 89 21.82 16.27 15.03
C ARG A 89 20.36 16.71 14.91
N GLN A 90 20.07 17.71 14.08
CA GLN A 90 18.70 18.17 13.88
C GLN A 90 17.85 17.08 13.17
N ALA A 91 18.46 16.36 12.22
CA ALA A 91 17.82 15.21 11.59
C ALA A 91 17.55 14.09 12.59
N GLN A 92 18.51 13.78 13.50
CA GLN A 92 18.32 12.79 14.55
C GLN A 92 17.14 13.15 15.47
N ASP A 93 17.11 14.40 15.95
CA ASP A 93 16.08 14.87 16.88
C ASP A 93 14.70 14.87 16.23
N PHE A 94 14.59 15.30 14.97
CA PHE A 94 13.36 15.19 14.18
C PHE A 94 12.92 13.72 13.99
N GLY A 95 13.85 12.84 13.65
CA GLY A 95 13.58 11.40 13.49
C GLY A 95 13.03 10.77 14.77
N LYS A 96 13.66 11.05 15.92
CA LYS A 96 13.20 10.56 17.24
C LYS A 96 11.81 11.05 17.60
N ALA A 97 11.56 12.36 17.44
CA ALA A 97 10.26 12.96 17.73
C ALA A 97 9.16 12.35 16.87
N LEU A 98 9.39 12.23 15.55
CA LEU A 98 8.45 11.61 14.63
C LEU A 98 8.20 10.16 14.99
N ARG A 99 9.24 9.35 15.20
CA ARG A 99 9.07 7.94 15.54
C ARG A 99 8.28 7.75 16.84
N HIS A 100 8.61 8.53 17.86
CA HIS A 100 7.90 8.49 19.14
C HIS A 100 6.40 8.79 18.97
N CYS A 101 6.07 9.83 18.21
CA CYS A 101 4.66 10.17 17.91
C CYS A 101 3.96 9.02 17.18
N LEU A 102 4.57 8.47 16.11
CA LEU A 102 4.00 7.37 15.35
C LEU A 102 3.77 6.11 16.21
N GLU A 103 4.76 5.70 17.00
CA GLU A 103 4.66 4.52 17.88
C GLU A 103 3.59 4.73 18.95
N THR A 104 3.46 5.92 19.51
CA THR A 104 2.40 6.26 20.49
C THR A 104 1.01 6.16 19.84
N VAL A 105 0.82 6.77 18.69
CA VAL A 105 -0.45 6.70 17.95
C VAL A 105 -0.78 5.27 17.54
N MET A 106 0.19 4.51 17.00
CA MET A 106 -0.03 3.11 16.62
C MET A 106 -0.46 2.26 17.82
N THR A 107 0.19 2.44 18.98
CA THR A 107 -0.18 1.74 20.22
C THR A 107 -1.60 2.08 20.65
N ALA A 108 -1.97 3.36 20.63
CA ALA A 108 -3.31 3.82 21.01
C ALA A 108 -4.39 3.25 20.08
N VAL A 109 -4.14 3.23 18.76
CA VAL A 109 -5.07 2.65 17.78
C VAL A 109 -5.23 1.14 17.99
N TYR A 110 -4.13 0.40 18.26
CA TYR A 110 -4.23 -1.04 18.56
C TYR A 110 -5.01 -1.29 19.86
N ALA A 111 -4.75 -0.53 20.91
CA ALA A 111 -5.50 -0.64 22.17
C ALA A 111 -7.00 -0.34 21.99
N ALA A 112 -7.34 0.61 21.14
CA ALA A 112 -8.74 0.93 20.81
C ALA A 112 -9.48 -0.22 20.11
N ARG A 113 -8.77 -1.11 19.40
CA ARG A 113 -9.36 -2.31 18.76
C ARG A 113 -9.66 -3.44 19.73
N GLU A 114 -8.87 -3.56 20.80
CA GLU A 114 -8.92 -4.66 21.78
C GLU A 114 -9.88 -4.37 22.94
N GLY A 115 -10.36 -3.14 23.05
CA GLY A 115 -11.25 -2.68 24.11
C GLY A 115 -12.33 -1.73 23.62
N PRO A 116 -13.16 -1.19 24.50
CA PRO A 116 -14.07 -0.11 24.13
C PRO A 116 -13.24 1.08 23.63
N PRO A 117 -13.47 1.57 22.39
CA PRO A 117 -12.65 2.63 21.84
C PRO A 117 -12.82 3.90 22.69
N PRO A 118 -11.72 4.60 23.04
CA PRO A 118 -11.82 5.86 23.75
C PRO A 118 -12.57 6.87 22.90
N VAL A 119 -13.55 7.55 23.51
CA VAL A 119 -14.28 8.65 22.87
C VAL A 119 -13.27 9.74 22.49
N ALA A 120 -13.27 10.18 21.23
CA ALA A 120 -12.38 11.21 20.70
C ALA A 120 -10.87 10.86 20.83
N LEU A 121 -10.46 9.71 20.31
CA LEU A 121 -9.04 9.28 20.30
C LEU A 121 -8.13 10.35 19.67
N ARG A 122 -8.55 11.01 18.58
CA ARG A 122 -7.81 12.12 17.96
C ARG A 122 -7.64 13.30 18.93
N ALA A 123 -8.66 13.65 19.71
CA ALA A 123 -8.56 14.74 20.68
C ALA A 123 -7.57 14.44 21.81
N GLN A 124 -7.45 13.18 22.23
CA GLN A 124 -6.48 12.77 23.25
C GLN A 124 -5.03 12.97 22.79
N HIS A 125 -4.78 12.85 21.49
CA HIS A 125 -3.45 13.04 20.89
C HIS A 125 -3.23 14.42 20.27
N ALA A 126 -4.22 15.32 20.35
CA ALA A 126 -4.19 16.64 19.67
C ALA A 126 -2.94 17.45 20.00
N GLN A 127 -2.54 17.51 21.28
CA GLN A 127 -1.35 18.26 21.70
C GLN A 127 -0.08 17.68 21.07
N GLN A 128 0.06 16.37 21.05
CA GLN A 128 1.20 15.67 20.45
C GLN A 128 1.25 15.87 18.93
N LEU A 129 0.10 15.79 18.27
CA LEU A 129 -0.01 16.03 16.83
C LEU A 129 0.32 17.48 16.47
N ASN A 130 -0.18 18.45 17.25
CA ASN A 130 0.14 19.87 17.04
C ASN A 130 1.64 20.13 17.20
N ALA A 131 2.27 19.57 18.24
CA ALA A 131 3.72 19.69 18.42
C ALA A 131 4.51 19.09 17.24
N LEU A 132 4.07 17.94 16.73
CA LEU A 132 4.68 17.34 15.53
C LEU A 132 4.44 18.17 14.28
N PHE A 133 3.26 18.77 14.12
CA PHE A 133 2.95 19.65 12.99
C PHE A 133 3.89 20.85 12.96
N GLU A 134 4.03 21.57 14.09
CA GLU A 134 4.95 22.69 14.23
C GLU A 134 6.41 22.28 13.94
N LEU A 135 6.81 21.11 14.42
CA LEU A 135 8.12 20.56 14.12
C LEU A 135 8.32 20.30 12.62
N CYS A 136 7.29 19.80 11.92
CA CYS A 136 7.32 19.63 10.47
C CYS A 136 7.41 20.97 9.74
N VAL A 137 6.66 21.98 10.17
CA VAL A 137 6.73 23.35 9.61
C VAL A 137 8.15 23.91 9.76
N HIS A 138 8.73 23.78 10.95
CA HIS A 138 10.10 24.24 11.22
C HIS A 138 11.13 23.54 10.29
N HIS A 139 10.96 22.25 10.02
CA HIS A 139 11.89 21.48 9.21
C HIS A 139 11.57 21.43 7.70
N ALA A 140 10.49 22.07 7.26
CA ALA A 140 10.11 22.12 5.84
C ALA A 140 11.15 22.83 4.95
N GLU A 141 12.02 23.65 5.54
CA GLU A 141 13.13 24.35 4.88
C GLU A 141 14.51 23.90 5.42
N ALA A 142 14.59 22.77 6.12
CA ALA A 142 15.83 22.26 6.68
C ALA A 142 16.92 22.07 5.60
N LYS A 143 18.17 22.31 5.94
CA LYS A 143 19.33 22.08 5.05
C LYS A 143 19.51 20.60 4.75
N HIS A 144 19.27 19.74 5.73
CA HIS A 144 19.34 18.29 5.56
C HIS A 144 18.19 17.81 4.65
N GLU A 145 18.53 17.34 3.45
CA GLU A 145 17.58 17.04 2.38
C GLU A 145 16.50 16.02 2.78
N LYS A 146 16.91 14.92 3.43
CA LYS A 146 15.96 13.87 3.83
C LYS A 146 14.99 14.35 4.91
N THR A 147 15.45 15.20 5.84
CA THR A 147 14.58 15.83 6.87
C THR A 147 13.57 16.75 6.20
N ARG A 148 14.02 17.63 5.31
CA ARG A 148 13.15 18.54 4.56
C ARG A 148 12.11 17.78 3.74
N ALA A 149 12.52 16.74 3.02
CA ALA A 149 11.63 15.92 2.22
C ALA A 149 10.57 15.21 3.06
N LEU A 150 10.95 14.64 4.21
CA LEU A 150 10.03 13.96 5.11
C LEU A 150 9.08 14.93 5.81
N ALA A 151 9.55 16.09 6.24
CA ALA A 151 8.71 17.13 6.83
C ALA A 151 7.63 17.61 5.84
N ARG A 152 8.02 17.89 4.58
CA ARG A 152 7.09 18.27 3.52
C ARG A 152 6.11 17.14 3.16
N GLU A 153 6.57 15.88 3.13
CA GLU A 153 5.70 14.72 2.92
C GLU A 153 4.60 14.64 3.99
N LEU A 154 4.96 14.84 5.27
CA LEU A 154 4.02 14.84 6.38
C LEU A 154 3.01 15.98 6.28
N LEU A 155 3.47 17.21 5.98
CA LEU A 155 2.58 18.36 5.82
C LEU A 155 1.61 18.19 4.65
N ASN A 156 2.08 17.64 3.52
CA ASN A 156 1.25 17.46 2.32
C ASN A 156 0.15 16.41 2.47
N ASP A 157 0.34 15.41 3.31
CA ASP A 157 -0.61 14.32 3.51
C ASP A 157 -1.08 14.25 4.99
N TRP A 158 -1.03 15.37 5.72
CA TRP A 158 -1.22 15.43 7.16
C TRP A 158 -2.49 14.70 7.64
N ASP A 159 -3.63 15.06 7.12
CA ASP A 159 -4.89 14.47 7.53
C ASP A 159 -4.99 12.98 7.22
N THR A 160 -4.38 12.57 6.11
CA THR A 160 -4.39 11.17 5.64
C THR A 160 -3.63 10.24 6.61
N PHE A 161 -2.60 10.73 7.31
CA PHE A 161 -1.86 9.91 8.28
C PHE A 161 -2.67 9.66 9.55
N TRP A 162 -3.54 10.59 9.94
CA TRP A 162 -4.21 10.54 11.24
C TRP A 162 -5.67 10.09 11.16
N VAL A 163 -6.18 9.77 9.97
CA VAL A 163 -7.51 9.15 9.76
C VAL A 163 -7.75 7.95 10.68
N VAL A 164 -6.69 7.17 10.95
CA VAL A 164 -6.74 5.99 11.84
C VAL A 164 -7.09 6.31 13.30
N LEU A 165 -7.02 7.57 13.70
CA LEU A 165 -7.48 8.03 15.03
C LEU A 165 -8.99 8.25 15.08
N ASP A 166 -9.63 8.49 13.93
CA ASP A 166 -11.09 8.60 13.80
C ASP A 166 -11.69 7.25 13.41
N HIS A 167 -10.88 6.41 12.75
CA HIS A 167 -11.23 5.09 12.23
C HIS A 167 -10.22 4.03 12.69
N PRO A 168 -10.18 3.66 13.98
CA PRO A 168 -9.19 2.73 14.52
C PRO A 168 -9.29 1.30 13.95
N GLU A 169 -10.43 0.94 13.35
CA GLU A 169 -10.63 -0.32 12.62
C GLU A 169 -9.78 -0.43 11.34
N LEU A 170 -9.36 0.71 10.77
CA LEU A 170 -8.59 0.73 9.53
C LEU A 170 -7.13 0.30 9.76
N PRO A 171 -6.48 -0.31 8.74
CA PRO A 171 -5.11 -0.79 8.88
C PRO A 171 -4.11 0.36 9.01
N LEU A 172 -3.07 0.14 9.82
CA LEU A 172 -1.95 1.08 10.00
C LEU A 172 -0.83 0.84 8.98
N THR A 173 -0.86 -0.29 8.28
CA THR A 173 0.24 -0.73 7.42
C THR A 173 -0.26 -1.29 6.10
N ASN A 174 0.59 -1.20 5.06
CA ASN A 174 0.32 -1.77 3.74
C ASN A 174 0.89 -3.19 3.57
N ASN A 175 1.08 -3.93 4.66
CA ASN A 175 1.70 -5.26 4.64
C ASN A 175 0.98 -6.25 3.71
N THR A 176 -0.32 -6.07 3.48
CA THR A 176 -1.11 -6.94 2.60
C THR A 176 -0.62 -6.85 1.16
N ALA A 177 -0.48 -5.65 0.62
CA ALA A 177 0.05 -5.43 -0.73
C ALA A 177 1.55 -5.79 -0.82
N GLU A 178 2.35 -5.43 0.20
CA GLU A 178 3.78 -5.76 0.26
C GLU A 178 4.00 -7.30 0.21
N ARG A 179 3.20 -8.08 0.95
CA ARG A 179 3.28 -9.55 0.92
C ARG A 179 2.88 -10.13 -0.43
N ALA A 180 1.83 -9.60 -1.06
CA ALA A 180 1.40 -10.02 -2.38
C ALA A 180 2.49 -9.77 -3.44
N LEU A 181 3.23 -8.66 -3.35
CA LEU A 181 4.35 -8.36 -4.25
C LEU A 181 5.61 -9.19 -3.99
N ARG A 182 5.86 -9.62 -2.75
CA ARG A 182 7.15 -10.21 -2.33
C ARG A 182 7.60 -11.36 -3.23
N HIS A 183 6.72 -12.30 -3.54
CA HIS A 183 7.04 -13.45 -4.40
C HIS A 183 7.46 -13.01 -5.80
N TRP A 184 6.77 -12.04 -6.36
CA TRP A 184 7.00 -11.54 -7.72
C TRP A 184 8.26 -10.68 -7.81
N VAL A 185 8.62 -9.97 -6.73
CA VAL A 185 9.91 -9.28 -6.63
C VAL A 185 11.08 -10.28 -6.68
N ILE A 186 10.94 -11.45 -6.04
CA ILE A 186 11.93 -12.52 -6.11
C ILE A 186 11.98 -13.11 -7.53
N ALA A 187 10.82 -13.45 -8.11
CA ALA A 187 10.72 -13.97 -9.47
C ALA A 187 11.34 -13.02 -10.50
N ARG A 188 11.14 -11.70 -10.36
CA ARG A 188 11.76 -10.69 -11.20
C ARG A 188 13.30 -10.75 -11.19
N ARG A 189 13.91 -11.03 -10.01
CA ARG A 189 15.38 -11.13 -9.90
C ARG A 189 15.94 -12.32 -10.69
N ILE A 190 15.13 -13.34 -10.91
CA ILE A 190 15.49 -14.53 -11.68
C ILE A 190 15.21 -14.34 -13.17
N SER A 191 14.00 -13.86 -13.50
CA SER A 191 13.51 -13.74 -14.88
C SER A 191 13.97 -12.47 -15.59
N TYR A 192 14.41 -11.45 -14.85
CA TYR A 192 14.67 -10.10 -15.33
C TYR A 192 13.46 -9.40 -15.97
N GLY A 193 12.23 -9.86 -15.66
CA GLY A 193 10.98 -9.31 -16.17
C GLY A 193 10.37 -10.14 -17.30
N THR A 194 9.61 -9.51 -18.16
CA THR A 194 8.90 -10.13 -19.29
C THR A 194 9.48 -9.68 -20.63
N ARG A 195 9.24 -10.47 -21.70
CA ARG A 195 9.85 -10.25 -23.01
C ARG A 195 8.99 -9.41 -23.96
N ASN A 196 7.67 -9.39 -23.74
CA ASN A 196 6.70 -8.70 -24.58
C ASN A 196 5.39 -8.45 -23.82
N PRO A 197 4.47 -7.61 -24.37
CA PRO A 197 3.18 -7.31 -23.72
C PRO A 197 2.30 -8.52 -23.50
N GLN A 198 2.33 -9.52 -24.40
CA GLN A 198 1.55 -10.75 -24.23
C GLN A 198 2.04 -11.55 -23.04
N GLY A 199 3.37 -11.65 -22.86
CA GLY A 199 3.99 -12.27 -21.68
C GLY A 199 3.66 -11.53 -20.39
N SER A 200 3.67 -10.20 -20.41
CA SER A 200 3.27 -9.36 -19.27
C SER A 200 1.82 -9.60 -18.89
N ARG A 201 0.92 -9.64 -19.89
CA ARG A 201 -0.51 -9.93 -19.67
C ARG A 201 -0.73 -11.33 -19.11
N ALA A 202 -0.09 -12.34 -19.70
CA ALA A 202 -0.21 -13.71 -19.20
C ALA A 202 0.31 -13.85 -17.76
N PHE A 203 1.46 -13.24 -17.48
CA PHE A 203 2.05 -13.21 -16.14
C PHE A 203 1.10 -12.57 -15.12
N THR A 204 0.59 -11.37 -15.38
CA THR A 204 -0.28 -10.65 -14.44
C THR A 204 -1.62 -11.35 -14.23
N LEU A 205 -2.20 -11.95 -15.26
CA LEU A 205 -3.42 -12.76 -15.14
C LEU A 205 -3.18 -13.98 -14.25
N LEU A 206 -2.11 -14.75 -14.50
CA LEU A 206 -1.76 -15.91 -13.68
C LEU A 206 -1.44 -15.52 -12.23
N ALA A 207 -0.68 -14.45 -12.03
CA ALA A 207 -0.38 -13.93 -10.70
C ALA A 207 -1.67 -13.55 -9.94
N SER A 208 -2.60 -12.86 -10.60
CA SER A 208 -3.89 -12.46 -10.02
C SER A 208 -4.74 -13.67 -9.65
N VAL A 209 -4.83 -14.68 -10.51
CA VAL A 209 -5.55 -15.91 -10.24
C VAL A 209 -4.93 -16.68 -9.07
N ILE A 210 -3.61 -16.84 -9.07
CA ILE A 210 -2.88 -17.57 -8.02
C ILE A 210 -3.11 -16.92 -6.65
N GLU A 211 -2.90 -15.62 -6.55
CA GLU A 211 -3.05 -14.91 -5.27
C GLU A 211 -4.53 -14.85 -4.82
N THR A 212 -5.47 -14.64 -5.74
CA THR A 212 -6.90 -14.64 -5.41
C THR A 212 -7.37 -16.04 -4.93
N CYS A 213 -6.94 -17.12 -5.58
CA CYS A 213 -7.27 -18.47 -5.13
C CYS A 213 -6.70 -18.75 -3.74
N ARG A 214 -5.44 -18.43 -3.51
CA ARG A 214 -4.79 -18.58 -2.19
C ARG A 214 -5.51 -17.79 -1.11
N GLN A 215 -5.84 -16.54 -1.38
CA GLN A 215 -6.53 -15.63 -0.48
C GLN A 215 -7.93 -16.17 -0.10
N ARG A 216 -8.57 -16.88 -1.02
CA ARG A 216 -9.88 -17.52 -0.81
C ARG A 216 -9.79 -18.94 -0.24
N GLY A 217 -8.61 -19.44 0.11
CA GLY A 217 -8.40 -20.77 0.67
C GLY A 217 -8.47 -21.91 -0.36
N HIS A 218 -8.32 -21.60 -1.65
CA HIS A 218 -8.41 -22.59 -2.74
C HIS A 218 -7.06 -22.88 -3.39
N SER A 219 -6.92 -24.10 -3.91
CA SER A 219 -5.74 -24.48 -4.71
C SER A 219 -5.77 -23.77 -6.07
N PRO A 220 -4.80 -22.90 -6.39
CA PRO A 220 -4.71 -22.28 -7.70
C PRO A 220 -4.49 -23.30 -8.81
N TRP A 221 -3.80 -24.42 -8.54
CA TRP A 221 -3.53 -25.47 -9.53
C TRP A 221 -4.80 -26.18 -9.97
N SER A 222 -5.68 -26.52 -9.03
CA SER A 222 -6.96 -27.15 -9.33
C SER A 222 -7.81 -26.24 -10.22
N TYR A 223 -7.91 -24.97 -9.89
CA TYR A 223 -8.65 -23.99 -10.68
C TYR A 223 -8.07 -23.81 -12.10
N ILE A 224 -6.76 -23.65 -12.21
CA ILE A 224 -6.08 -23.49 -13.51
C ILE A 224 -6.26 -24.74 -14.37
N ALA A 225 -6.09 -25.93 -13.78
CA ALA A 225 -6.27 -27.19 -14.50
C ALA A 225 -7.71 -27.35 -15.03
N GLU A 226 -8.70 -26.98 -14.24
CA GLU A 226 -10.10 -26.99 -14.65
C GLU A 226 -10.38 -25.95 -15.75
N THR A 227 -9.85 -24.74 -15.61
CA THR A 227 -9.97 -23.69 -16.63
C THR A 227 -9.41 -24.16 -17.97
N VAL A 228 -8.26 -24.83 -17.98
CA VAL A 228 -7.66 -25.38 -19.21
C VAL A 228 -8.54 -26.52 -19.78
N ARG A 229 -9.07 -27.40 -18.91
CA ARG A 229 -9.95 -28.51 -19.33
C ARG A 229 -11.21 -27.98 -19.98
N GLU A 230 -11.89 -27.03 -19.35
CA GLU A 230 -13.13 -26.45 -19.89
C GLU A 230 -12.86 -25.70 -21.20
N ARG A 231 -11.76 -24.97 -21.29
CA ARG A 231 -11.39 -24.28 -22.53
C ARG A 231 -11.14 -25.26 -23.70
N ARG A 232 -10.52 -26.41 -23.42
CA ARG A 232 -10.32 -27.47 -24.45
C ARG A 232 -11.63 -28.11 -24.89
N ARG A 233 -12.68 -28.08 -24.07
CA ARG A 233 -14.03 -28.53 -24.40
C ARG A 233 -14.86 -27.49 -25.13
N GLY A 234 -14.32 -26.28 -25.35
CA GLY A 234 -15.05 -25.15 -25.95
C GLY A 234 -15.89 -24.36 -24.97
N ASN A 235 -15.82 -24.66 -23.67
CA ASN A 235 -16.58 -23.99 -22.63
C ASN A 235 -15.87 -22.69 -22.16
N PRO A 236 -16.62 -21.74 -21.57
CA PRO A 236 -16.01 -20.59 -20.90
C PRO A 236 -15.20 -21.03 -19.66
N ALA A 237 -14.27 -20.18 -19.23
CA ALA A 237 -13.56 -20.41 -17.98
C ALA A 237 -14.55 -20.43 -16.80
N PRO A 238 -14.36 -21.34 -15.82
CA PRO A 238 -15.18 -21.35 -14.60
C PRO A 238 -15.02 -20.05 -13.83
N VAL A 239 -16.03 -19.68 -13.06
CA VAL A 239 -15.95 -18.53 -12.13
C VAL A 239 -14.86 -18.80 -11.09
N LEU A 240 -14.17 -17.75 -10.65
CA LEU A 240 -13.22 -17.87 -9.54
C LEU A 240 -13.95 -18.42 -8.28
N PRO A 241 -13.33 -19.35 -7.54
CA PRO A 241 -13.97 -19.95 -6.37
C PRO A 241 -14.33 -18.89 -5.32
N VAL A 242 -15.44 -19.08 -4.63
CA VAL A 242 -15.87 -18.22 -3.53
C VAL A 242 -14.92 -18.40 -2.35
N ALA A 243 -14.70 -17.35 -1.54
CA ALA A 243 -13.87 -17.46 -0.35
C ALA A 243 -14.45 -18.51 0.62
N VAL A 244 -13.59 -19.36 1.17
CA VAL A 244 -13.97 -20.28 2.25
C VAL A 244 -14.18 -19.42 3.51
N ALA A 245 -15.34 -19.61 4.16
CA ALA A 245 -15.69 -18.90 5.38
C ALA A 245 -14.77 -19.30 6.55
#